data_12761c89a4c513488fb5e3bb042df323
#
_entry.id   12761c89a4c513488fb5e3bb042df323
#
_cell.length_a   1.000
_cell.length_b   1.000
_cell.length_c   1.000
_cell.angle_alpha   90.00
_cell.angle_beta   90.00
_cell.angle_gamma   90.00
#
_symmetry.space_group_name_H-M   'P 1'
#
loop_
_entity.id
_entity.type
_entity.pdbx_description
1 polymer ?
#
loop_
_entity_poly.entity_id
_entity_poly.type
_entity_poly.pdbx_seq_one_letter_code
_entity_poly.pdbx_strand_id
1 'polypeptide(L)'
;MSDHDLVLERTLDAPRRLVWQALTTPEHLKKWWAPRPYQTPEVEIDLTPGGIFRMRMTGPDGFDTGMGGAGCVLDVAEGRRLVWTSALGPGWRPNTPGPADCGGFLFTAIMTLEDTADGKTLYRAVAKHKDPQDAETHEKMGFHEGWGTCADQLGEVAKELAQ
;
A
#
# COMPACT_ATOMS: atom_id res chain seq x y z
N MET A 1 2.03 20.00 5.37
CA MET A 1 1.29 18.94 4.69
C MET A 1 0.09 19.52 3.97
N SER A 2 -0.18 19.07 2.79
CA SER A 2 -1.29 19.54 1.97
C SER A 2 -2.60 18.90 2.42
N ASP A 3 -3.74 19.60 2.21
CA ASP A 3 -5.06 19.02 2.44
C ASP A 3 -5.47 17.98 1.39
N HIS A 4 -4.56 17.72 0.43
CA HIS A 4 -4.66 16.62 -0.54
C HIS A 4 -4.02 15.32 -0.02
N ASP A 5 -3.36 15.34 1.12
CA ASP A 5 -2.59 14.21 1.64
C ASP A 5 -3.29 13.56 2.84
N LEU A 6 -3.34 12.24 2.83
CA LEU A 6 -3.75 11.45 3.99
C LEU A 6 -2.53 10.71 4.52
N VAL A 7 -2.35 10.71 5.83
CA VAL A 7 -1.17 10.13 6.48
C VAL A 7 -1.59 9.10 7.51
N LEU A 8 -0.92 7.95 7.47
CA LEU A 8 -1.03 6.92 8.50
C LEU A 8 0.35 6.65 9.05
N GLU A 9 0.47 6.62 10.38
CA GLU A 9 1.71 6.20 11.04
C GLU A 9 1.43 5.10 12.03
N ARG A 10 2.34 4.11 12.11
CA ARG A 10 2.32 3.02 13.09
C ARG A 10 3.73 2.63 13.47
N THR A 11 3.95 2.37 14.75
CA THR A 11 5.18 1.72 15.20
C THR A 11 4.96 0.21 15.16
N LEU A 12 5.73 -0.49 14.33
CA LEU A 12 5.61 -1.93 14.14
C LEU A 12 6.66 -2.66 14.98
N ASP A 13 6.23 -3.72 15.66
CA ASP A 13 7.08 -4.46 16.59
C ASP A 13 7.95 -5.49 15.85
N ALA A 14 8.82 -5.00 14.98
CA ALA A 14 9.76 -5.81 14.22
C ALA A 14 10.87 -4.91 13.67
N PRO A 15 12.07 -5.46 13.43
CA PRO A 15 13.15 -4.67 12.83
C PRO A 15 12.87 -4.31 11.38
N ARG A 16 13.39 -3.18 10.95
CA ARG A 16 13.12 -2.57 9.64
C ARG A 16 13.36 -3.54 8.46
N ARG A 17 14.42 -4.33 8.49
CA ARG A 17 14.70 -5.27 7.41
C ARG A 17 13.58 -6.31 7.22
N LEU A 18 12.93 -6.75 8.32
CA LEU A 18 11.85 -7.71 8.24
C LEU A 18 10.55 -7.05 7.79
N VAL A 19 10.31 -5.80 8.22
CA VAL A 19 9.17 -5.03 7.72
C VAL A 19 9.30 -4.80 6.21
N TRP A 20 10.52 -4.46 5.75
CA TRP A 20 10.77 -4.30 4.32
C TRP A 20 10.52 -5.60 3.55
N GLN A 21 10.98 -6.72 4.08
CA GLN A 21 10.75 -8.03 3.48
C GLN A 21 9.24 -8.33 3.37
N ALA A 22 8.49 -8.08 4.43
CA ALA A 22 7.03 -8.26 4.43
C ALA A 22 6.34 -7.31 3.45
N LEU A 23 6.85 -6.08 3.33
CA LEU A 23 6.28 -5.04 2.46
C LEU A 23 6.48 -5.34 0.97
N THR A 24 7.55 -6.03 0.61
CA THR A 24 7.98 -6.12 -0.79
C THR A 24 7.96 -7.53 -1.39
N THR A 25 7.71 -8.56 -0.60
CA THR A 25 7.69 -9.95 -1.08
C THR A 25 6.25 -10.36 -1.41
N PRO A 26 5.97 -10.85 -2.64
CA PRO A 26 4.59 -11.18 -3.04
C PRO A 26 3.85 -12.12 -2.07
N GLU A 27 4.50 -13.19 -1.59
CA GLU A 27 3.87 -14.13 -0.66
C GLU A 27 3.45 -13.46 0.65
N HIS A 28 4.22 -12.47 1.10
CA HIS A 28 3.93 -11.73 2.32
C HIS A 28 2.88 -10.66 2.08
N LEU A 29 2.93 -9.96 0.94
CA LEU A 29 1.92 -8.97 0.55
C LEU A 29 0.52 -9.57 0.54
N LYS A 30 0.37 -10.81 0.11
CA LYS A 30 -0.93 -11.49 0.12
C LYS A 30 -1.54 -11.60 1.52
N LYS A 31 -0.73 -11.54 2.56
CA LYS A 31 -1.19 -11.71 3.94
C LYS A 31 -1.63 -10.42 4.62
N TRP A 32 -1.19 -9.26 4.13
CA TRP A 32 -1.46 -8.01 4.86
C TRP A 32 -2.05 -6.88 4.01
N TRP A 33 -1.97 -6.97 2.68
CA TRP A 33 -2.36 -5.86 1.79
C TRP A 33 -3.83 -5.44 1.92
N ALA A 34 -4.74 -6.36 2.21
CA ALA A 34 -6.17 -6.06 2.36
C ALA A 34 -6.59 -6.17 3.82
N PRO A 35 -7.41 -5.21 4.34
CA PRO A 35 -7.88 -5.31 5.71
C PRO A 35 -8.89 -6.45 5.85
N ARG A 36 -8.75 -7.26 6.91
CA ARG A 36 -9.71 -8.35 7.18
C ARG A 36 -11.13 -7.81 7.20
N PRO A 37 -12.13 -8.50 6.66
CA PRO A 37 -12.11 -9.86 6.09
C PRO A 37 -11.74 -9.92 4.60
N TYR A 38 -11.31 -8.82 3.99
CA TYR A 38 -10.85 -8.80 2.61
C TYR A 38 -9.55 -9.60 2.45
N GLN A 39 -9.30 -10.10 1.23
CA GLN A 39 -8.13 -10.91 0.92
C GLN A 39 -7.44 -10.38 -0.32
N THR A 40 -6.17 -10.78 -0.51
CA THR A 40 -5.36 -10.42 -1.68
C THR A 40 -4.84 -11.71 -2.31
N PRO A 41 -5.65 -12.38 -3.16
CA PRO A 41 -5.26 -13.67 -3.72
C PRO A 41 -4.14 -13.58 -4.77
N GLU A 42 -3.95 -12.42 -5.41
CA GLU A 42 -2.95 -12.26 -6.46
C GLU A 42 -2.16 -10.97 -6.25
N VAL A 43 -0.84 -11.07 -6.39
CA VAL A 43 0.10 -9.95 -6.29
C VAL A 43 1.08 -10.04 -7.45
N GLU A 44 1.26 -8.92 -8.14
CA GLU A 44 2.27 -8.82 -9.20
C GLU A 44 3.04 -7.51 -8.95
N ILE A 45 4.32 -7.62 -8.64
CA ILE A 45 5.14 -6.46 -8.31
C ILE A 45 6.54 -6.62 -8.90
N ASP A 46 7.03 -5.59 -9.56
CA ASP A 46 8.41 -5.45 -10.02
C ASP A 46 9.00 -4.22 -9.33
N LEU A 47 9.94 -4.44 -8.42
CA LEU A 47 10.52 -3.39 -7.57
C LEU A 47 11.59 -2.57 -8.29
N THR A 48 11.30 -2.15 -9.50
CA THR A 48 12.15 -1.21 -10.23
C THR A 48 11.29 -0.03 -10.70
N PRO A 49 11.84 1.18 -10.81
CA PRO A 49 11.05 2.31 -11.34
C PRO A 49 10.46 1.96 -12.70
N GLY A 50 9.17 2.18 -12.87
CA GLY A 50 8.41 1.79 -14.05
C GLY A 50 7.85 0.37 -13.99
N GLY A 51 8.17 -0.40 -12.97
CA GLY A 51 7.69 -1.77 -12.82
C GLY A 51 6.21 -1.84 -12.45
N ILE A 52 5.61 -2.99 -12.71
CA ILE A 52 4.19 -3.21 -12.39
C ILE A 52 3.96 -3.26 -10.87
N PHE A 53 2.83 -2.70 -10.44
CA PHE A 53 2.36 -2.77 -9.05
C PHE A 53 0.87 -3.09 -9.10
N ARG A 54 0.51 -4.37 -8.94
CA ARG A 54 -0.87 -4.80 -9.07
C ARG A 54 -1.23 -5.80 -7.98
N MET A 55 -2.32 -5.53 -7.28
CA MET A 55 -2.91 -6.42 -6.29
C MET A 55 -4.37 -6.65 -6.64
N ARG A 56 -4.80 -7.91 -6.67
CA ARG A 56 -6.20 -8.25 -6.76
C ARG A 56 -6.74 -8.45 -5.36
N MET A 57 -7.83 -7.75 -5.04
CA MET A 57 -8.48 -7.87 -3.74
C MET A 57 -9.85 -8.48 -3.90
N THR A 58 -10.20 -9.37 -2.95
CA THR A 58 -11.53 -9.98 -2.89
C THR A 58 -12.09 -9.81 -1.48
N GLY A 59 -13.40 -9.91 -1.34
CA GLY A 59 -14.02 -9.72 -0.04
C GLY A 59 -15.46 -10.19 0.01
N PRO A 60 -16.17 -9.87 1.11
CA PRO A 60 -17.57 -10.25 1.29
C PRO A 60 -18.46 -9.72 0.15
N ASP A 61 -19.61 -10.38 -0.02
CA ASP A 61 -20.65 -9.97 -0.95
C ASP A 61 -20.17 -9.92 -2.42
N GLY A 62 -19.19 -10.76 -2.76
CA GLY A 62 -18.69 -10.85 -4.12
C GLY A 62 -17.76 -9.73 -4.54
N PHE A 63 -17.24 -8.94 -3.58
CA PHE A 63 -16.27 -7.90 -3.89
C PHE A 63 -15.03 -8.50 -4.54
N ASP A 64 -14.62 -7.96 -5.70
CA ASP A 64 -13.46 -8.43 -6.45
C ASP A 64 -12.99 -7.30 -7.38
N THR A 65 -11.74 -6.89 -7.21
CA THR A 65 -11.15 -5.87 -8.09
C THR A 65 -10.78 -6.40 -9.47
N GLY A 66 -10.75 -7.74 -9.63
CA GLY A 66 -10.42 -8.38 -10.91
C GLY A 66 -8.96 -8.21 -11.31
N MET A 67 -8.68 -8.41 -12.58
CA MET A 67 -7.32 -8.37 -13.13
C MET A 67 -6.91 -7.01 -13.66
N GLY A 68 -7.75 -6.00 -13.52
CA GLY A 68 -7.43 -4.64 -13.97
C GLY A 68 -6.68 -3.84 -12.91
N GLY A 69 -6.46 -2.56 -13.19
CA GLY A 69 -5.92 -1.63 -12.21
C GLY A 69 -4.43 -1.77 -11.92
N ALA A 70 -3.62 -2.12 -12.93
CA ALA A 70 -2.19 -2.19 -12.74
C ALA A 70 -1.60 -0.80 -12.50
N GLY A 71 -0.91 -0.63 -11.37
CA GLY A 71 -0.18 0.57 -11.03
C GLY A 71 1.29 0.47 -11.42
N CYS A 72 2.07 1.45 -10.98
CA CYS A 72 3.47 1.59 -11.34
C CYS A 72 4.32 1.91 -10.11
N VAL A 73 5.44 1.21 -9.98
CA VAL A 73 6.47 1.57 -9.01
C VAL A 73 7.20 2.81 -9.52
N LEU A 74 7.33 3.83 -8.68
CA LEU A 74 8.00 5.09 -9.06
C LEU A 74 9.41 5.19 -8.49
N ASP A 75 9.60 4.76 -7.24
CA ASP A 75 10.88 4.90 -6.56
C ASP A 75 11.05 3.82 -5.50
N VAL A 76 12.27 3.31 -5.38
CA VAL A 76 12.62 2.29 -4.39
C VAL A 76 13.94 2.68 -3.73
N ALA A 77 13.92 2.86 -2.41
CA ALA A 77 15.14 2.94 -1.61
C ALA A 77 15.10 1.74 -0.66
N GLU A 78 15.88 0.71 -0.98
CA GLU A 78 15.82 -0.58 -0.30
C GLU A 78 15.86 -0.44 1.22
N GLY A 79 14.89 -1.05 1.90
CA GLY A 79 14.77 -1.02 3.33
C GLY A 79 14.20 0.26 3.91
N ARG A 80 13.92 1.30 3.10
CA ARG A 80 13.53 2.62 3.60
C ARG A 80 12.30 3.22 2.94
N ARG A 81 12.12 3.06 1.65
CA ARG A 81 11.04 3.76 0.95
C ARG A 81 10.58 3.01 -0.29
N LEU A 82 9.27 2.93 -0.45
CA LEU A 82 8.62 2.46 -1.67
C LEU A 82 7.60 3.51 -2.07
N VAL A 83 7.68 3.99 -3.31
CA VAL A 83 6.70 4.92 -3.89
C VAL A 83 6.04 4.24 -5.07
N TRP A 84 4.72 4.23 -5.07
CA TRP A 84 3.95 3.67 -6.17
C TRP A 84 2.72 4.53 -6.44
N THR A 85 2.12 4.35 -7.61
CA THR A 85 0.96 5.13 -8.01
C THR A 85 -0.01 4.29 -8.80
N SER A 86 -1.31 4.58 -8.66
CA SER A 86 -2.35 4.06 -9.54
C SER A 86 -2.58 4.94 -10.75
N ALA A 87 -1.97 6.13 -10.79
CA ALA A 87 -2.12 7.08 -11.91
C ALA A 87 -1.32 6.67 -13.15
N LEU A 88 -0.34 5.79 -13.00
CA LEU A 88 0.46 5.25 -14.09
C LEU A 88 0.43 3.72 -14.03
N GLY A 89 0.45 3.09 -15.19
CA GLY A 89 0.66 1.66 -15.32
C GLY A 89 2.12 1.34 -15.63
N PRO A 90 2.45 0.05 -15.85
CA PRO A 90 3.82 -0.37 -16.16
C PRO A 90 4.41 0.44 -17.31
N GLY A 91 5.68 0.83 -17.16
CA GLY A 91 6.37 1.66 -18.14
C GLY A 91 5.95 3.13 -18.08
N TRP A 92 5.41 3.58 -16.95
CA TRP A 92 4.97 4.97 -16.72
C TRP A 92 3.84 5.42 -17.65
N ARG A 93 3.04 4.49 -18.13
CA ARG A 93 1.93 4.82 -19.03
C ARG A 93 0.75 5.38 -18.23
N PRO A 94 0.21 6.54 -18.60
CA PRO A 94 -0.93 7.12 -17.86
C PRO A 94 -2.15 6.20 -17.84
N ASN A 95 -2.76 6.11 -16.67
CA ASN A 95 -4.00 5.36 -16.44
C ASN A 95 -5.18 6.32 -16.37
N THR A 96 -6.38 5.77 -16.56
CA THR A 96 -7.63 6.44 -16.20
C THR A 96 -8.31 5.62 -15.09
N PRO A 97 -9.12 6.25 -14.21
CA PRO A 97 -9.85 5.49 -13.19
C PRO A 97 -10.71 4.40 -13.82
N GLY A 98 -10.68 3.21 -13.23
CA GLY A 98 -11.42 2.05 -13.71
C GLY A 98 -12.20 1.37 -12.58
N PRO A 99 -12.88 0.24 -12.87
CA PRO A 99 -13.67 -0.47 -11.86
C PRO A 99 -12.87 -0.95 -10.65
N ALA A 100 -11.56 -1.17 -10.82
CA ALA A 100 -10.69 -1.59 -9.72
C ALA A 100 -10.32 -0.43 -8.80
N ASP A 101 -10.58 0.82 -9.20
CA ASP A 101 -10.28 2.01 -8.41
C ASP A 101 -11.52 2.41 -7.62
N CYS A 102 -11.64 1.89 -6.41
CA CYS A 102 -12.76 2.19 -5.53
C CYS A 102 -12.83 3.70 -5.28
N GLY A 103 -14.03 4.30 -5.44
CA GLY A 103 -14.20 5.76 -5.31
C GLY A 103 -13.93 6.54 -6.59
N GLY A 104 -13.35 5.90 -7.62
CA GLY A 104 -13.14 6.52 -8.93
C GLY A 104 -12.02 7.53 -8.99
N PHE A 105 -11.06 7.49 -8.07
CA PHE A 105 -9.90 8.38 -8.07
C PHE A 105 -8.59 7.58 -8.14
N LEU A 106 -7.54 8.27 -8.57
CA LEU A 106 -6.18 7.74 -8.60
C LEU A 106 -5.33 8.48 -7.57
N PHE A 107 -4.31 7.82 -7.05
CA PHE A 107 -3.45 8.44 -6.04
C PHE A 107 -2.04 7.85 -6.07
N THR A 108 -1.12 8.56 -5.41
CA THR A 108 0.27 8.11 -5.24
C THR A 108 0.51 7.83 -3.76
N ALA A 109 1.13 6.70 -3.48
CA ALA A 109 1.45 6.30 -2.11
C ALA A 109 2.96 6.35 -1.89
N ILE A 110 3.35 6.93 -0.76
CA ILE A 110 4.75 6.94 -0.31
C ILE A 110 4.80 6.19 1.01
N MET A 111 5.50 5.05 1.01
CA MET A 111 5.66 4.23 2.21
C MET A 111 7.10 4.32 2.68
N THR A 112 7.30 4.76 3.92
CA THR A 112 8.64 4.91 4.50
C THR A 112 8.79 4.11 5.77
N LEU A 113 10.01 3.62 6.00
CA LEU A 113 10.38 2.86 7.18
C LEU A 113 11.58 3.53 7.85
N GLU A 114 11.49 3.75 9.16
CA GLU A 114 12.57 4.31 9.95
C GLU A 114 12.78 3.45 11.19
N ASP A 115 14.06 3.32 11.61
CA ASP A 115 14.37 2.62 12.85
C ASP A 115 13.94 3.47 14.06
N THR A 116 13.37 2.83 15.07
CA THR A 116 13.13 3.48 16.35
C THR A 116 14.29 3.16 17.32
N ALA A 117 14.38 3.92 18.43
CA ALA A 117 15.44 3.75 19.41
C ALA A 117 15.44 2.37 20.08
N ASP A 118 14.28 1.70 20.13
CA ASP A 118 14.12 0.39 20.78
C ASP A 118 14.10 -0.79 19.78
N GLY A 119 14.60 -0.57 18.56
CA GLY A 119 14.74 -1.65 17.56
C GLY A 119 13.47 -2.00 16.82
N LYS A 120 12.45 -1.19 16.91
CA LYS A 120 11.20 -1.34 16.16
C LYS A 120 11.25 -0.51 14.88
N THR A 121 10.15 -0.43 14.17
CA THR A 121 10.06 0.32 12.91
C THR A 121 8.92 1.32 12.95
N LEU A 122 9.22 2.58 12.63
CA LEU A 122 8.18 3.56 12.36
C LEU A 122 7.79 3.43 10.89
N TYR A 123 6.57 2.99 10.64
CA TYR A 123 5.98 2.87 9.31
C TYR A 123 5.08 4.08 9.07
N ARG A 124 5.31 4.76 7.96
CA ARG A 124 4.49 5.90 7.55
C ARG A 124 4.05 5.71 6.12
N ALA A 125 2.75 5.83 5.88
CA ALA A 125 2.16 5.78 4.55
C ALA A 125 1.44 7.10 4.28
N VAL A 126 1.78 7.72 3.14
CA VAL A 126 1.15 8.97 2.70
C VAL A 126 0.46 8.69 1.38
N ALA A 127 -0.85 8.95 1.32
CA ALA A 127 -1.63 8.87 0.08
C ALA A 127 -1.83 10.29 -0.43
N LYS A 128 -1.32 10.56 -1.63
CA LYS A 128 -1.38 11.88 -2.26
C LYS A 128 -2.43 11.90 -3.35
N HIS A 129 -3.33 12.86 -3.31
CA HIS A 129 -4.45 13.00 -4.24
C HIS A 129 -4.28 14.26 -5.08
N LYS A 130 -4.98 14.34 -6.22
CA LYS A 130 -4.89 15.49 -7.10
C LYS A 130 -5.58 16.74 -6.53
N ASP A 131 -6.53 16.56 -5.62
CA ASP A 131 -7.30 17.67 -5.02
C ASP A 131 -7.88 17.27 -3.66
N PRO A 132 -8.40 18.25 -2.86
CA PRO A 132 -8.99 17.96 -1.56
C PRO A 132 -10.22 17.06 -1.62
N GLN A 133 -10.98 17.10 -2.72
CA GLN A 133 -12.19 16.30 -2.87
C GLN A 133 -11.88 14.82 -2.93
N ASP A 134 -10.85 14.42 -3.68
CA ASP A 134 -10.43 13.02 -3.75
C ASP A 134 -9.89 12.54 -2.40
N ALA A 135 -9.13 13.39 -1.70
CA ALA A 135 -8.65 13.08 -0.37
C ALA A 135 -9.83 12.86 0.60
N GLU A 136 -10.82 13.72 0.56
CA GLU A 136 -12.02 13.59 1.40
C GLU A 136 -12.79 12.30 1.08
N THR A 137 -12.92 11.98 -0.20
CA THR A 137 -13.59 10.73 -0.62
C THR A 137 -12.85 9.52 -0.07
N HIS A 138 -11.52 9.50 -0.19
CA HIS A 138 -10.68 8.40 0.31
C HIS A 138 -10.79 8.28 1.84
N GLU A 139 -10.79 9.42 2.54
CA GLU A 139 -10.93 9.42 3.98
C GLU A 139 -12.30 8.86 4.42
N LYS A 140 -13.36 9.26 3.74
CA LYS A 140 -14.73 8.78 4.03
C LYS A 140 -14.92 7.31 3.72
N MET A 141 -14.13 6.76 2.81
CA MET A 141 -14.11 5.32 2.51
C MET A 141 -13.46 4.50 3.61
N GLY A 142 -12.88 5.13 4.63
CA GLY A 142 -12.23 4.45 5.74
C GLY A 142 -10.73 4.32 5.57
N PHE A 143 -10.06 5.34 5.01
CA PHE A 143 -8.61 5.32 4.84
C PHE A 143 -7.89 4.96 6.15
N HIS A 144 -8.18 5.67 7.23
CA HIS A 144 -7.47 5.48 8.49
C HIS A 144 -7.70 4.09 9.08
N GLU A 145 -8.93 3.62 9.05
CA GLU A 145 -9.30 2.28 9.54
C GLU A 145 -8.71 1.18 8.66
N GLY A 146 -8.85 1.30 7.35
CA GLY A 146 -8.41 0.27 6.41
C GLY A 146 -6.89 0.18 6.32
N TRP A 147 -6.22 1.30 6.11
CA TRP A 147 -4.76 1.34 6.04
C TRP A 147 -4.13 1.04 7.40
N GLY A 148 -4.80 1.45 8.50
CA GLY A 148 -4.36 1.11 9.84
C GLY A 148 -4.42 -0.38 10.11
N THR A 149 -5.50 -1.04 9.71
CA THR A 149 -5.62 -2.50 9.82
C THR A 149 -4.55 -3.20 8.98
N CYS A 150 -4.31 -2.74 7.76
CA CYS A 150 -3.26 -3.29 6.91
C CYS A 150 -1.87 -3.11 7.56
N ALA A 151 -1.60 -1.94 8.16
CA ALA A 151 -0.34 -1.69 8.84
C ALA A 151 -0.15 -2.63 10.04
N ASP A 152 -1.20 -2.87 10.80
CA ASP A 152 -1.16 -3.81 11.92
C ASP A 152 -0.88 -5.23 11.42
N GLN A 153 -1.51 -5.63 10.32
CA GLN A 153 -1.28 -6.92 9.68
C GLN A 153 0.16 -7.03 9.13
N LEU A 154 0.68 -5.96 8.55
CA LEU A 154 2.08 -5.89 8.12
C LEU A 154 3.03 -6.14 9.29
N GLY A 155 2.77 -5.52 10.43
CA GLY A 155 3.54 -5.74 11.64
C GLY A 155 3.48 -7.19 12.12
N GLU A 156 2.31 -7.82 12.05
CA GLU A 156 2.14 -9.24 12.41
C GLU A 156 2.98 -10.15 11.50
N VAL A 157 2.95 -9.91 10.19
CA VAL A 157 3.74 -10.69 9.22
C VAL A 157 5.23 -10.52 9.48
N ALA A 158 5.68 -9.28 9.66
CA ALA A 158 7.10 -9.01 9.94
C ALA A 158 7.56 -9.69 11.24
N LYS A 159 6.70 -9.71 12.25
CA LYS A 159 7.00 -10.37 13.52
C LYS A 159 7.11 -11.89 13.36
N GLU A 160 6.26 -12.49 12.53
CA GLU A 160 6.36 -13.92 12.22
C GLU A 160 7.69 -14.25 11.54
N LEU A 161 8.21 -13.37 10.69
CA LEU A 161 9.51 -13.57 10.02
C LEU A 161 10.69 -13.55 11.00
N ALA A 162 10.51 -13.00 12.18
CA ALA A 162 11.54 -12.95 13.22
C ALA A 162 11.65 -14.25 14.02
N GLN A 163 10.72 -15.17 13.84
CA GLN A 163 10.64 -16.42 14.60
C GLN A 163 11.37 -17.57 13.90
#